data_7a40a40a55bb5a9d0ceffcacc45e702a
#
_entry.id   7a40a40a55bb5a9d0ceffcacc45e702a
#
_cell.length_a   1.000
_cell.length_b   1.000
_cell.length_c   1.000
_cell.angle_alpha   90.00
_cell.angle_beta   90.00
_cell.angle_gamma   90.00
#
_symmetry.space_group_name_H-M   'P 1'
#
loop_
_entity.id
_entity.type
_entity.pdbx_description
1 polymer ?
#
loop_
_entity_poly.entity_id
_entity_poly.type
_entity_poly.pdbx_seq_one_letter_code
_entity_poly.pdbx_strand_id
1 'polypeptide(L)'
;MAALPIFAEIILQRVDLNVESHLNLEPGIVKDKSYAIRRYVDDYFIFADDDETFKLIEFVLANELEKYKLYLNESKKEFIERPFVTGATMAKNDIAEIIEDLYGSLIHTEKLDELTAMVNLNPDVKIQPENMNNLFPLKGVWNKKLHADKFIKRIKIAVRKNNTTFDLVSSYLISAIKSKFFKVIRLLRMFDLSGKEDITYKFFSIFNEVIFFIYAMDFRVRQTYIISQVILEINSFANKQASDISEVIKKNTFDELLMCMKSMGNIHERPVELSNLLICMKGLGEQYKLNPDEFKDLLGISENECFYDLEYFSICSMLHYIGDDVLYLKMKEDIVLAIQSLISGRNDIKKDTETFMLFLDMMTCPYLTVKHKRIIYRTYVEANTGQKRFTNAVIDSEIDSLKNNVIFFNWSGDADLEHVLYKKELRTAYE
;
A
#
# COMPACT_ATOMS: atom_id res chain seq x y z
N MET A 1 21.38 -4.69 5.10
CA MET A 1 20.92 -3.82 3.99
C MET A 1 21.44 -2.36 4.04
N ALA A 2 22.09 -1.89 5.09
CA ALA A 2 22.60 -0.50 5.17
C ALA A 2 23.93 -0.24 4.43
N ALA A 3 24.66 -1.26 3.98
CA ALA A 3 25.98 -1.08 3.37
C ALA A 3 25.92 -0.62 1.89
N LEU A 4 24.95 -1.06 1.12
CA LEU A 4 24.82 -0.74 -0.31
C LEU A 4 24.67 0.77 -0.58
N PRO A 5 23.82 1.51 0.13
CA PRO A 5 23.72 2.96 -0.06
C PRO A 5 25.01 3.71 0.25
N ILE A 6 25.77 3.25 1.26
CA ILE A 6 27.04 3.86 1.65
C ILE A 6 28.10 3.68 0.53
N PHE A 7 28.21 2.50 -0.06
CA PHE A 7 29.13 2.26 -1.17
C PHE A 7 28.75 3.06 -2.42
N ALA A 8 27.46 3.13 -2.75
CA ALA A 8 26.96 3.95 -3.85
C ALA A 8 27.32 5.43 -3.64
N GLU A 9 27.14 5.94 -2.43
CA GLU A 9 27.47 7.32 -2.08
C GLU A 9 28.97 7.61 -2.21
N ILE A 10 29.84 6.70 -1.77
CA ILE A 10 31.31 6.85 -1.92
C ILE A 10 31.70 6.96 -3.40
N ILE A 11 31.12 6.11 -4.26
CA ILE A 11 31.37 6.14 -5.71
C ILE A 11 30.91 7.47 -6.31
N LEU A 12 29.68 7.86 -6.01
CA LEU A 12 29.09 9.10 -6.55
C LEU A 12 29.81 10.36 -6.06
N GLN A 13 30.26 10.41 -4.81
CA GLN A 13 31.11 11.48 -4.31
C GLN A 13 32.41 11.59 -5.11
N ARG A 14 33.00 10.45 -5.50
CA ARG A 14 34.19 10.47 -6.34
C ARG A 14 33.90 10.99 -7.74
N VAL A 15 32.74 10.62 -8.31
CA VAL A 15 32.29 11.18 -9.59
C VAL A 15 32.11 12.70 -9.47
N ASP A 16 31.43 13.19 -8.43
CA ASP A 16 31.20 14.61 -8.19
C ASP A 16 32.51 15.40 -8.16
N LEU A 17 33.51 14.91 -7.41
CA LEU A 17 34.84 15.54 -7.33
C LEU A 17 35.60 15.55 -8.67
N ASN A 18 35.50 14.47 -9.43
CA ASN A 18 36.15 14.37 -10.74
C ASN A 18 35.50 15.32 -11.74
N VAL A 19 34.16 15.40 -11.78
CA VAL A 19 33.42 16.35 -12.61
C VAL A 19 33.81 17.77 -12.28
N GLU A 20 33.82 18.15 -11.01
CA GLU A 20 34.24 19.49 -10.58
C GLU A 20 35.72 19.80 -10.99
N SER A 21 36.59 18.81 -10.82
CA SER A 21 38.00 18.93 -11.20
C SER A 21 38.18 19.15 -12.71
N HIS A 22 37.44 18.45 -13.56
CA HIS A 22 37.46 18.60 -15.00
C HIS A 22 36.92 19.97 -15.43
N LEU A 23 35.77 20.37 -14.86
CA LEU A 23 35.16 21.68 -15.21
C LEU A 23 36.03 22.87 -14.78
N ASN A 24 36.79 22.75 -13.69
CA ASN A 24 37.72 23.77 -13.24
C ASN A 24 38.92 23.96 -14.17
N LEU A 25 39.19 23.03 -15.07
CA LEU A 25 40.25 23.14 -16.09
C LEU A 25 39.77 23.91 -17.34
N GLU A 26 38.48 24.09 -17.52
CA GLU A 26 37.89 24.75 -18.68
C GLU A 26 37.91 26.29 -18.51
N PRO A 27 38.47 27.04 -19.49
CA PRO A 27 38.53 28.48 -19.40
C PRO A 27 37.14 29.13 -19.35
N GLY A 28 36.92 29.97 -18.34
CA GLY A 28 35.67 30.73 -18.21
C GLY A 28 34.56 30.00 -17.44
N ILE A 29 34.75 28.76 -17.09
CA ILE A 29 33.76 27.98 -16.31
C ILE A 29 34.13 28.02 -14.82
N VAL A 30 33.28 28.63 -14.01
CA VAL A 30 33.52 28.83 -12.57
C VAL A 30 32.31 28.35 -11.78
N LYS A 31 32.56 27.43 -10.84
CA LYS A 31 31.53 26.91 -9.92
C LYS A 31 30.87 28.05 -9.15
N ASP A 32 29.57 27.93 -8.94
CA ASP A 32 28.69 28.90 -8.28
C ASP A 32 28.65 30.31 -8.94
N LYS A 33 29.20 30.42 -10.18
CA LYS A 33 29.03 31.58 -11.06
C LYS A 33 28.43 31.16 -12.39
N SER A 34 29.17 30.40 -13.19
CA SER A 34 28.71 29.95 -14.52
C SER A 34 27.84 28.72 -14.40
N TYR A 35 28.03 27.89 -13.36
CA TYR A 35 27.25 26.70 -13.13
C TYR A 35 27.16 26.34 -11.65
N ALA A 36 26.15 25.51 -11.32
CA ALA A 36 26.06 24.77 -10.05
C ALA A 36 25.52 23.37 -10.31
N ILE A 37 26.09 22.39 -9.63
CA ILE A 37 25.60 21.02 -9.62
C ILE A 37 25.19 20.69 -8.20
N ARG A 38 24.01 20.09 -8.07
CA ARG A 38 23.52 19.52 -6.81
C ARG A 38 23.09 18.09 -7.07
N ARG A 39 23.42 17.18 -6.16
CA ARG A 39 22.99 15.78 -6.25
C ARG A 39 22.15 15.43 -5.03
N TYR A 40 21.09 14.71 -5.30
CA TYR A 40 20.25 14.10 -4.28
C TYR A 40 20.17 12.60 -4.55
N VAL A 41 20.91 11.82 -3.79
CA VAL A 41 21.12 10.36 -3.96
C VAL A 41 21.72 10.09 -5.34
N ASP A 42 20.94 9.67 -6.32
CA ASP A 42 21.28 9.38 -7.72
C ASP A 42 20.78 10.44 -8.72
N ASP A 43 19.96 11.38 -8.29
CA ASP A 43 19.44 12.45 -9.14
C ASP A 43 20.38 13.67 -9.16
N TYR A 44 20.78 14.12 -10.35
CA TYR A 44 21.61 15.31 -10.57
C TYR A 44 20.77 16.49 -11.00
N PHE A 45 20.96 17.62 -10.34
CA PHE A 45 20.40 18.93 -10.70
C PHE A 45 21.53 19.82 -11.19
N ILE A 46 21.51 20.13 -12.49
CA ILE A 46 22.50 20.96 -13.16
C ILE A 46 21.89 22.32 -13.46
N PHE A 47 22.52 23.37 -12.98
CA PHE A 47 22.18 24.76 -13.27
C PHE A 47 23.32 25.35 -14.05
N ALA A 48 23.05 25.92 -15.21
CA ALA A 48 24.04 26.62 -16.07
C ALA A 48 23.46 27.92 -16.60
N ASP A 49 24.32 28.87 -16.86
CA ASP A 49 23.89 30.17 -17.38
C ASP A 49 23.56 30.12 -18.88
N ASP A 50 24.12 29.14 -19.60
CA ASP A 50 23.93 28.94 -21.02
C ASP A 50 23.93 27.43 -21.41
N ASP A 51 23.42 27.17 -22.62
CA ASP A 51 23.31 25.82 -23.17
C ASP A 51 24.67 25.16 -23.48
N GLU A 52 25.70 25.93 -23.77
CA GLU A 52 27.03 25.38 -24.08
C GLU A 52 27.68 24.86 -22.81
N THR A 53 27.64 25.65 -21.76
CA THR A 53 28.06 25.23 -20.41
C THR A 53 27.27 24.00 -19.92
N PHE A 54 25.95 23.98 -20.13
CA PHE A 54 25.12 22.81 -19.75
C PHE A 54 25.57 21.55 -20.48
N LYS A 55 25.72 21.58 -21.80
CA LYS A 55 26.15 20.44 -22.62
C LYS A 55 27.55 19.94 -22.24
N LEU A 56 28.44 20.82 -21.90
CA LEU A 56 29.78 20.45 -21.43
C LEU A 56 29.69 19.70 -20.08
N ILE A 57 28.92 20.23 -19.14
CA ILE A 57 28.72 19.57 -17.83
C ILE A 57 28.13 18.17 -18.02
N GLU A 58 27.10 18.08 -18.85
CA GLU A 58 26.44 16.79 -19.13
C GLU A 58 27.44 15.77 -19.73
N PHE A 59 28.24 16.20 -20.69
CA PHE A 59 29.27 15.37 -21.32
C PHE A 59 30.32 14.90 -20.31
N VAL A 60 30.83 15.80 -19.48
CA VAL A 60 31.81 15.45 -18.45
C VAL A 60 31.22 14.49 -17.42
N LEU A 61 29.99 14.75 -16.97
CA LEU A 61 29.28 13.90 -16.02
C LEU A 61 29.04 12.49 -16.60
N ALA A 62 28.57 12.38 -17.83
CA ALA A 62 28.35 11.11 -18.50
C ALA A 62 29.65 10.29 -18.59
N ASN A 63 30.76 10.91 -18.98
CA ASN A 63 32.07 10.26 -19.06
C ASN A 63 32.58 9.79 -17.70
N GLU A 64 32.39 10.58 -16.64
CA GLU A 64 32.82 10.18 -15.28
C GLU A 64 31.97 9.04 -14.72
N LEU A 65 30.67 9.03 -14.98
CA LEU A 65 29.76 7.94 -14.61
C LEU A 65 30.12 6.64 -15.35
N GLU A 66 30.42 6.72 -16.67
CA GLU A 66 30.76 5.55 -17.48
C GLU A 66 31.98 4.78 -16.95
N LYS A 67 32.94 5.45 -16.33
CA LYS A 67 34.10 4.81 -15.68
C LYS A 67 33.70 3.79 -14.61
N TYR A 68 32.54 4.02 -13.99
CA TYR A 68 31.95 3.14 -12.98
C TYR A 68 30.81 2.26 -13.51
N LYS A 69 30.63 2.22 -14.86
CA LYS A 69 29.51 1.51 -15.51
C LYS A 69 28.14 2.03 -15.09
N LEU A 70 28.06 3.30 -14.74
CA LEU A 70 26.82 4.03 -14.48
C LEU A 70 26.47 4.89 -15.71
N TYR A 71 25.18 5.04 -15.98
CA TYR A 71 24.70 5.75 -17.17
C TYR A 71 23.57 6.69 -16.79
N LEU A 72 23.51 7.84 -17.46
CA LEU A 72 22.37 8.76 -17.32
C LEU A 72 21.13 8.13 -17.94
N ASN A 73 20.00 8.29 -17.26
CA ASN A 73 18.71 7.83 -17.79
C ASN A 73 18.07 8.95 -18.63
N GLU A 74 18.27 8.89 -19.94
CA GLU A 74 17.73 9.88 -20.90
C GLU A 74 16.19 10.02 -20.84
N SER A 75 15.47 8.96 -20.45
CA SER A 75 14.01 9.02 -20.34
C SER A 75 13.51 9.82 -19.14
N LYS A 76 14.39 10.08 -18.17
CA LYS A 76 14.10 10.87 -16.95
C LYS A 76 14.67 12.28 -17.02
N LYS A 77 15.36 12.63 -18.11
CA LYS A 77 15.97 13.94 -18.27
C LYS A 77 14.88 14.97 -18.53
N GLU A 78 14.84 16.01 -17.69
CA GLU A 78 13.92 17.13 -17.79
C GLU A 78 14.69 18.45 -17.88
N PHE A 79 14.28 19.31 -18.79
CA PHE A 79 14.74 20.70 -18.85
C PHE A 79 13.68 21.59 -18.24
N ILE A 80 14.07 22.36 -17.24
CA ILE A 80 13.16 23.23 -16.51
C ILE A 80 13.70 24.66 -16.58
N GLU A 81 12.96 25.55 -17.23
CA GLU A 81 13.26 26.97 -17.23
C GLU A 81 12.77 27.65 -15.95
N ARG A 82 13.37 28.84 -15.65
CA ARG A 82 12.87 29.65 -14.54
C ARG A 82 11.41 30.07 -14.82
N PRO A 83 10.52 29.97 -13.80
CA PRO A 83 10.75 29.84 -12.35
C PRO A 83 10.90 28.39 -11.80
N PHE A 84 11.40 27.41 -12.51
CA PHE A 84 11.68 26.05 -12.08
C PHE A 84 10.44 25.28 -11.54
N VAL A 85 9.32 25.47 -12.21
CA VAL A 85 8.06 24.79 -11.85
C VAL A 85 7.81 23.67 -12.84
N THR A 86 7.76 22.42 -12.34
CA THR A 86 7.44 21.25 -13.16
C THR A 86 5.94 21.14 -13.42
N GLY A 87 5.55 20.45 -14.49
CA GLY A 87 4.15 20.12 -14.74
C GLY A 87 3.52 19.35 -13.57
N ALA A 88 4.27 18.46 -12.91
CA ALA A 88 3.83 17.77 -11.72
C ALA A 88 3.53 18.72 -10.54
N THR A 89 4.35 19.75 -10.33
CA THR A 89 4.12 20.78 -9.30
C THR A 89 2.85 21.59 -9.60
N MET A 90 2.67 22.01 -10.85
CA MET A 90 1.46 22.71 -11.26
C MET A 90 0.21 21.85 -11.10
N ALA A 91 0.28 20.58 -11.51
CA ALA A 91 -0.81 19.65 -11.34
C ALA A 91 -1.15 19.43 -9.85
N LYS A 92 -0.16 19.33 -8.96
CA LYS A 92 -0.40 19.21 -7.50
C LYS A 92 -1.11 20.43 -6.93
N ASN A 93 -0.83 21.64 -7.42
CA ASN A 93 -1.57 22.84 -7.01
C ASN A 93 -3.02 22.81 -7.48
N ASP A 94 -3.25 22.52 -8.78
CA ASP A 94 -4.62 22.35 -9.30
C ASP A 94 -5.38 21.25 -8.53
N ILE A 95 -4.72 20.14 -8.20
CA ILE A 95 -5.27 19.02 -7.42
C ILE A 95 -5.63 19.47 -6.00
N ALA A 96 -4.80 20.26 -5.35
CA ALA A 96 -5.08 20.79 -4.02
C ALA A 96 -6.41 21.57 -4.00
N GLU A 97 -6.63 22.45 -4.97
CA GLU A 97 -7.88 23.20 -5.11
C GLU A 97 -9.07 22.27 -5.36
N ILE A 98 -8.91 21.23 -6.20
CA ILE A 98 -9.98 20.26 -6.48
C ILE A 98 -10.35 19.47 -5.23
N ILE A 99 -9.37 19.11 -4.39
CA ILE A 99 -9.60 18.43 -3.10
C ILE A 99 -10.36 19.37 -2.15
N GLU A 100 -9.97 20.65 -2.04
CA GLU A 100 -10.66 21.61 -1.20
C GLU A 100 -12.12 21.81 -1.64
N ASP A 101 -12.37 21.88 -2.94
CA ASP A 101 -13.73 22.00 -3.48
C ASP A 101 -14.59 20.77 -3.17
N LEU A 102 -14.04 19.54 -3.34
CA LEU A 102 -14.75 18.31 -2.96
C LEU A 102 -15.07 18.34 -1.47
N TYR A 103 -14.05 18.60 -0.65
CA TYR A 103 -14.18 18.63 0.80
C TYR A 103 -15.21 19.68 1.26
N GLY A 104 -15.11 20.91 0.76
CA GLY A 104 -16.07 21.98 1.04
C GLY A 104 -17.50 21.70 0.55
N SER A 105 -17.67 20.83 -0.47
CA SER A 105 -19.00 20.41 -0.92
C SER A 105 -19.66 19.38 0.01
N LEU A 106 -18.88 18.61 0.76
CA LEU A 106 -19.33 17.53 1.64
C LEU A 106 -19.39 17.93 3.10
N ILE A 107 -18.64 18.96 3.50
CA ILE A 107 -18.37 19.28 4.90
C ILE A 107 -18.60 20.77 5.16
N HIS A 108 -19.14 21.07 6.32
CA HIS A 108 -19.17 22.42 6.90
C HIS A 108 -17.80 22.70 7.54
N THR A 109 -16.90 23.33 6.80
CA THR A 109 -15.50 23.57 7.23
C THR A 109 -15.42 24.37 8.54
N GLU A 110 -16.27 25.39 8.70
CA GLU A 110 -16.36 26.19 9.92
C GLU A 110 -16.65 25.34 11.15
N LYS A 111 -17.65 24.44 11.06
CA LYS A 111 -18.01 23.53 12.15
C LYS A 111 -16.88 22.53 12.46
N LEU A 112 -16.21 22.06 11.41
CA LEU A 112 -15.10 21.13 11.55
C LEU A 112 -13.91 21.78 12.26
N ASP A 113 -13.62 23.05 11.96
CA ASP A 113 -12.55 23.81 12.61
C ASP A 113 -12.89 24.13 14.06
N GLU A 114 -14.14 24.48 14.36
CA GLU A 114 -14.63 24.63 15.71
C GLU A 114 -14.48 23.35 16.54
N LEU A 115 -14.93 22.21 16.01
CA LEU A 115 -14.76 20.89 16.62
C LEU A 115 -13.29 20.54 16.84
N THR A 116 -12.45 20.84 15.86
CA THR A 116 -11.01 20.59 15.97
C THR A 116 -10.39 21.42 17.09
N ALA A 117 -10.77 22.68 17.22
CA ALA A 117 -10.32 23.55 18.29
C ALA A 117 -10.78 23.02 19.67
N MET A 118 -12.03 22.58 19.79
CA MET A 118 -12.55 21.97 21.03
C MET A 118 -11.76 20.73 21.45
N VAL A 119 -11.48 19.82 20.51
CA VAL A 119 -10.71 18.59 20.79
C VAL A 119 -9.27 18.89 21.14
N ASN A 120 -8.65 19.88 20.52
CA ASN A 120 -7.28 20.28 20.85
C ASN A 120 -7.16 20.89 22.24
N LEU A 121 -8.19 21.60 22.70
CA LEU A 121 -8.26 22.16 24.06
C LEU A 121 -8.55 21.09 25.12
N ASN A 122 -9.42 20.13 24.79
CA ASN A 122 -9.77 19.02 25.68
C ASN A 122 -10.03 17.74 24.85
N PRO A 123 -9.08 16.79 24.81
CA PRO A 123 -9.24 15.55 24.05
C PRO A 123 -10.45 14.68 24.46
N ASP A 124 -10.90 14.81 25.71
CA ASP A 124 -12.02 14.06 26.28
C ASP A 124 -13.35 14.83 26.20
N VAL A 125 -13.40 15.91 25.42
CA VAL A 125 -14.62 16.72 25.28
C VAL A 125 -15.77 15.87 24.73
N LYS A 126 -16.93 15.96 25.39
CA LYS A 126 -18.18 15.39 24.92
C LYS A 126 -19.09 16.50 24.42
N ILE A 127 -19.61 16.31 23.22
CA ILE A 127 -20.55 17.27 22.65
C ILE A 127 -21.88 17.14 23.40
N GLN A 128 -22.37 18.27 23.94
CA GLN A 128 -23.67 18.32 24.59
C GLN A 128 -24.78 18.02 23.60
N PRO A 129 -25.82 17.24 23.94
CA PRO A 129 -26.91 16.86 23.04
C PRO A 129 -27.56 18.02 22.30
N GLU A 130 -27.67 19.17 22.98
CA GLU A 130 -28.24 20.42 22.44
C GLU A 130 -27.42 20.97 21.24
N ASN A 131 -26.13 20.78 21.25
CA ASN A 131 -25.20 21.28 20.24
C ASN A 131 -24.90 20.24 19.12
N MET A 132 -25.30 18.99 19.28
CA MET A 132 -25.01 17.93 18.32
C MET A 132 -25.44 18.26 16.89
N ASN A 133 -26.67 18.77 16.70
CA ASN A 133 -27.18 19.12 15.37
C ASN A 133 -26.47 20.35 14.78
N ASN A 134 -26.16 21.34 15.62
CA ASN A 134 -25.54 22.59 15.20
C ASN A 134 -24.09 22.37 14.77
N LEU A 135 -23.36 21.46 15.44
CA LEU A 135 -21.94 21.17 15.18
C LEU A 135 -21.73 20.02 14.19
N PHE A 136 -22.79 19.33 13.76
CA PHE A 136 -22.65 18.20 12.85
C PHE A 136 -21.93 18.61 11.56
N PRO A 137 -20.78 17.97 11.21
CA PRO A 137 -19.90 18.52 10.19
C PRO A 137 -20.28 18.15 8.76
N LEU A 138 -21.07 17.09 8.53
CA LEU A 138 -21.40 16.65 7.18
C LEU A 138 -22.55 17.45 6.58
N LYS A 139 -22.46 17.75 5.28
CA LYS A 139 -23.51 18.34 4.46
C LYS A 139 -24.38 17.27 3.84
N GLY A 140 -25.68 17.52 3.74
CA GLY A 140 -26.58 16.70 2.95
C GLY A 140 -26.25 16.79 1.46
N VAL A 141 -26.09 15.65 0.80
CA VAL A 141 -25.77 15.56 -0.63
C VAL A 141 -26.90 14.85 -1.35
N TRP A 142 -27.46 15.48 -2.38
CA TRP A 142 -28.57 14.90 -3.15
C TRP A 142 -28.11 13.77 -4.07
N ASN A 143 -27.01 13.98 -4.80
CA ASN A 143 -26.51 13.03 -5.78
C ASN A 143 -25.02 12.72 -5.52
N LYS A 144 -24.75 11.60 -4.83
CA LYS A 144 -23.40 11.17 -4.51
C LYS A 144 -22.53 10.97 -5.75
N LYS A 145 -23.07 10.32 -6.80
CA LYS A 145 -22.34 10.03 -8.03
C LYS A 145 -21.84 11.29 -8.73
N LEU A 146 -22.63 12.34 -8.74
CA LEU A 146 -22.22 13.62 -9.35
C LEU A 146 -20.97 14.22 -8.70
N HIS A 147 -20.80 14.08 -7.37
CA HIS A 147 -19.64 14.61 -6.66
C HIS A 147 -18.36 13.81 -7.01
N ALA A 148 -18.42 12.48 -6.99
CA ALA A 148 -17.29 11.62 -7.35
C ALA A 148 -16.91 11.80 -8.82
N ASP A 149 -17.87 11.70 -9.75
CA ASP A 149 -17.63 11.88 -11.19
C ASP A 149 -17.01 13.25 -11.51
N LYS A 150 -17.52 14.33 -10.90
CA LYS A 150 -16.99 15.67 -11.08
C LYS A 150 -15.55 15.79 -10.59
N PHE A 151 -15.25 15.22 -9.43
CA PHE A 151 -13.90 15.20 -8.87
C PHE A 151 -12.95 14.43 -9.79
N ILE A 152 -13.29 13.19 -10.15
CA ILE A 152 -12.50 12.32 -11.02
C ILE A 152 -12.20 12.99 -12.36
N LYS A 153 -13.23 13.59 -12.97
CA LYS A 153 -13.06 14.31 -14.23
C LYS A 153 -12.09 15.49 -14.10
N ARG A 154 -12.20 16.27 -13.03
CA ARG A 154 -11.31 17.42 -12.79
C ARG A 154 -9.86 16.99 -12.58
N ILE A 155 -9.62 15.90 -11.84
CA ILE A 155 -8.28 15.34 -11.64
C ILE A 155 -7.67 14.92 -12.98
N LYS A 156 -8.42 14.18 -13.82
CA LYS A 156 -7.95 13.80 -15.17
C LYS A 156 -7.59 15.02 -16.02
N ILE A 157 -8.39 16.07 -15.94
CA ILE A 157 -8.13 17.32 -16.67
C ILE A 157 -6.87 18.03 -16.14
N ALA A 158 -6.69 18.11 -14.80
CA ALA A 158 -5.55 18.76 -14.18
C ALA A 158 -4.22 18.06 -14.57
N VAL A 159 -4.19 16.73 -14.54
CA VAL A 159 -3.03 15.94 -14.95
C VAL A 159 -2.69 16.22 -16.43
N ARG A 160 -3.70 16.14 -17.32
CA ARG A 160 -3.51 16.33 -18.76
C ARG A 160 -3.12 17.77 -19.12
N LYS A 161 -3.78 18.77 -18.50
CA LYS A 161 -3.52 20.20 -18.72
C LYS A 161 -2.06 20.58 -18.41
N ASN A 162 -1.51 20.00 -17.36
CA ASN A 162 -0.16 20.28 -16.89
C ASN A 162 0.90 19.36 -17.52
N ASN A 163 0.56 18.64 -18.55
CA ASN A 163 1.48 17.79 -19.32
C ASN A 163 2.29 16.83 -18.42
N THR A 164 1.63 16.25 -17.42
CA THR A 164 2.21 15.32 -16.45
C THR A 164 1.48 13.98 -16.48
N THR A 165 2.05 12.98 -15.80
CA THR A 165 1.45 11.65 -15.69
C THR A 165 0.85 11.42 -14.31
N PHE A 166 -0.11 10.49 -14.21
CA PHE A 166 -0.85 10.25 -12.98
C PHE A 166 0.07 9.72 -11.86
N ASP A 167 1.06 8.91 -12.21
CA ASP A 167 2.02 8.32 -11.28
C ASP A 167 2.87 9.35 -10.51
N LEU A 168 3.13 10.53 -11.09
CA LEU A 168 3.87 11.62 -10.44
C LEU A 168 3.04 12.38 -9.39
N VAL A 169 1.72 12.28 -9.46
CA VAL A 169 0.81 13.00 -8.55
C VAL A 169 0.00 12.09 -7.63
N SER A 170 -0.09 10.81 -7.94
CA SER A 170 -0.95 9.84 -7.26
C SER A 170 -0.65 9.72 -5.77
N SER A 171 0.62 9.66 -5.39
CA SER A 171 1.04 9.56 -3.99
C SER A 171 0.65 10.80 -3.17
N TYR A 172 0.77 12.00 -3.76
CA TYR A 172 0.29 13.22 -3.13
C TYR A 172 -1.23 13.20 -2.98
N LEU A 173 -1.94 12.87 -4.06
CA LEU A 173 -3.39 12.87 -4.13
C LEU A 173 -4.02 11.92 -3.09
N ILE A 174 -3.55 10.67 -3.05
CA ILE A 174 -4.09 9.67 -2.12
C ILE A 174 -3.80 10.03 -0.65
N SER A 175 -2.61 10.57 -0.36
CA SER A 175 -2.23 10.99 1.00
C SER A 175 -3.01 12.21 1.45
N ALA A 176 -3.22 13.21 0.58
CA ALA A 176 -3.98 14.41 0.91
C ALA A 176 -5.46 14.09 1.20
N ILE A 177 -6.08 13.22 0.38
CA ILE A 177 -7.47 12.78 0.61
C ILE A 177 -7.57 11.97 1.90
N LYS A 178 -6.68 11.00 2.14
CA LYS A 178 -6.64 10.23 3.39
C LYS A 178 -6.57 11.15 4.60
N SER A 179 -5.65 12.12 4.60
CA SER A 179 -5.46 13.03 5.73
C SER A 179 -6.73 13.80 6.08
N LYS A 180 -7.40 14.36 5.07
CA LYS A 180 -8.67 15.08 5.27
C LYS A 180 -9.79 14.16 5.76
N PHE A 181 -9.87 12.97 5.20
CA PHE A 181 -10.86 11.98 5.59
C PHE A 181 -10.69 11.53 7.04
N PHE A 182 -9.46 11.22 7.46
CA PHE A 182 -9.19 10.81 8.84
C PHE A 182 -9.55 11.90 9.85
N LYS A 183 -9.30 13.18 9.51
CA LYS A 183 -9.74 14.31 10.34
C LYS A 183 -11.27 14.26 10.56
N VAL A 184 -12.03 14.01 9.49
CA VAL A 184 -13.50 13.95 9.57
C VAL A 184 -13.98 12.73 10.37
N ILE A 185 -13.46 11.53 10.08
CA ILE A 185 -13.85 10.31 10.80
C ILE A 185 -13.58 10.44 12.30
N ARG A 186 -12.40 10.99 12.67
CA ARG A 186 -12.06 11.19 14.08
C ARG A 186 -13.11 12.04 14.79
N LEU A 187 -13.59 13.10 14.15
CA LEU A 187 -14.60 13.98 14.73
C LEU A 187 -16.00 13.35 14.70
N LEU A 188 -16.36 12.60 13.65
CA LEU A 188 -17.63 11.89 13.57
C LEU A 188 -17.82 10.85 14.69
N ARG A 189 -16.75 10.30 15.23
CA ARG A 189 -16.81 9.39 16.40
C ARG A 189 -17.37 10.02 17.66
N MET A 190 -17.47 11.36 17.71
CA MET A 190 -18.02 12.11 18.84
C MET A 190 -19.54 12.28 18.75
N PHE A 191 -20.16 11.89 17.63
CA PHE A 191 -21.59 12.09 17.37
C PHE A 191 -22.36 10.79 17.48
N ASP A 192 -23.59 10.89 17.99
CA ASP A 192 -24.60 9.90 17.72
C ASP A 192 -25.13 10.13 16.30
N LEU A 193 -25.05 9.09 15.48
CA LEU A 193 -25.42 9.16 14.08
C LEU A 193 -26.88 8.79 13.81
N SER A 194 -27.69 8.55 14.85
CA SER A 194 -29.12 8.28 14.73
C SER A 194 -29.83 9.44 14.03
N GLY A 195 -30.56 9.11 12.94
CA GLY A 195 -31.20 10.10 12.06
C GLY A 195 -30.24 10.83 11.10
N LYS A 196 -28.96 10.39 11.03
CA LYS A 196 -27.94 10.92 10.11
C LYS A 196 -27.35 9.82 9.19
N GLU A 197 -27.99 8.66 9.15
CA GLU A 197 -27.51 7.46 8.45
C GLU A 197 -27.28 7.73 6.96
N ASP A 198 -28.26 8.34 6.29
CA ASP A 198 -28.19 8.65 4.84
C ASP A 198 -27.05 9.62 4.51
N ILE A 199 -26.88 10.66 5.32
CA ILE A 199 -25.81 11.66 5.11
C ILE A 199 -24.44 11.00 5.33
N THR A 200 -24.31 10.20 6.38
CA THR A 200 -23.08 9.50 6.72
C THR A 200 -22.75 8.48 5.63
N TYR A 201 -23.71 7.68 5.19
CA TYR A 201 -23.52 6.73 4.09
C TYR A 201 -23.05 7.42 2.81
N LYS A 202 -23.71 8.50 2.41
CA LYS A 202 -23.35 9.25 1.19
C LYS A 202 -21.92 9.78 1.27
N PHE A 203 -21.52 10.29 2.43
CA PHE A 203 -20.15 10.74 2.64
C PHE A 203 -19.12 9.59 2.45
N PHE A 204 -19.32 8.45 3.12
CA PHE A 204 -18.43 7.30 2.97
C PHE A 204 -18.44 6.74 1.54
N SER A 205 -19.59 6.70 0.89
CA SER A 205 -19.69 6.20 -0.48
C SER A 205 -18.95 7.08 -1.48
N ILE A 206 -19.04 8.42 -1.37
CA ILE A 206 -18.27 9.33 -2.23
C ILE A 206 -16.78 9.19 -1.96
N PHE A 207 -16.40 9.11 -0.69
CA PHE A 207 -15.01 8.93 -0.32
C PHE A 207 -14.44 7.63 -0.87
N ASN A 208 -15.13 6.50 -0.68
CA ASN A 208 -14.69 5.20 -1.19
C ASN A 208 -14.55 5.22 -2.71
N GLU A 209 -15.55 5.70 -3.45
CA GLU A 209 -15.47 5.80 -4.91
C GLU A 209 -14.26 6.62 -5.37
N VAL A 210 -13.98 7.75 -4.70
CA VAL A 210 -12.84 8.60 -5.03
C VAL A 210 -11.51 7.93 -4.69
N ILE A 211 -11.35 7.40 -3.48
CA ILE A 211 -10.05 6.87 -3.02
C ILE A 211 -9.68 5.58 -3.75
N PHE A 212 -10.64 4.68 -3.99
CA PHE A 212 -10.41 3.46 -4.75
C PHE A 212 -10.18 3.72 -6.23
N PHE A 213 -10.84 4.74 -6.82
CA PHE A 213 -10.53 5.18 -8.17
C PHE A 213 -9.06 5.64 -8.29
N ILE A 214 -8.60 6.49 -7.35
CA ILE A 214 -7.20 6.96 -7.35
C ILE A 214 -6.23 5.80 -7.25
N TYR A 215 -6.51 4.86 -6.36
CA TYR A 215 -5.70 3.67 -6.19
C TYR A 215 -5.69 2.78 -7.44
N ALA A 216 -6.84 2.59 -8.08
CA ALA A 216 -6.96 1.81 -9.33
C ALA A 216 -6.18 2.40 -10.51
N MET A 217 -5.88 3.70 -10.48
CA MET A 217 -5.07 4.35 -11.52
C MET A 217 -3.57 4.12 -11.38
N ASP A 218 -3.10 3.72 -10.19
CA ASP A 218 -1.66 3.52 -9.94
C ASP A 218 -1.45 2.56 -8.76
N PHE A 219 -1.42 1.26 -9.06
CA PHE A 219 -1.19 0.21 -8.07
C PHE A 219 0.28 0.14 -7.68
N ARG A 220 0.61 0.63 -6.49
CA ARG A 220 1.95 0.53 -5.90
C ARG A 220 1.87 0.07 -4.45
N VAL A 221 2.90 -0.64 -4.01
CA VAL A 221 3.01 -1.13 -2.62
C VAL A 221 2.77 -0.03 -1.59
N ARG A 222 3.37 1.16 -1.76
CA ARG A 222 3.15 2.30 -0.86
C ARG A 222 1.69 2.72 -0.78
N GLN A 223 1.01 2.79 -1.91
CA GLN A 223 -0.39 3.19 -1.97
C GLN A 223 -1.29 2.10 -1.40
N THR A 224 -0.93 0.83 -1.58
CA THR A 224 -1.62 -0.30 -0.94
C THR A 224 -1.60 -0.17 0.58
N TYR A 225 -0.48 0.24 1.18
CA TYR A 225 -0.44 0.51 2.62
C TYR A 225 -1.39 1.64 3.04
N ILE A 226 -1.49 2.71 2.24
CA ILE A 226 -2.41 3.81 2.52
C ILE A 226 -3.87 3.34 2.43
N ILE A 227 -4.21 2.59 1.39
CA ILE A 227 -5.56 2.01 1.23
C ILE A 227 -5.88 1.03 2.37
N SER A 228 -4.92 0.19 2.76
CA SER A 228 -5.10 -0.72 3.90
C SER A 228 -5.42 0.04 5.18
N GLN A 229 -4.73 1.17 5.46
CA GLN A 229 -5.03 2.03 6.60
C GLN A 229 -6.45 2.64 6.49
N VAL A 230 -6.85 3.06 5.30
CA VAL A 230 -8.20 3.61 5.06
C VAL A 230 -9.26 2.56 5.35
N ILE A 231 -9.11 1.33 4.84
CA ILE A 231 -10.06 0.24 5.07
C ILE A 231 -10.16 -0.10 6.56
N LEU A 232 -9.03 -0.17 7.27
CA LEU A 232 -9.00 -0.43 8.71
C LEU A 232 -9.68 0.67 9.51
N GLU A 233 -9.45 1.95 9.17
CA GLU A 233 -10.07 3.09 9.83
C GLU A 233 -11.59 3.10 9.60
N ILE A 234 -12.04 2.81 8.38
CA ILE A 234 -13.47 2.67 8.05
C ILE A 234 -14.08 1.52 8.86
N ASN A 235 -13.42 0.37 8.90
CA ASN A 235 -13.90 -0.80 9.64
C ASN A 235 -13.97 -0.52 11.15
N SER A 236 -12.92 0.11 11.71
CA SER A 236 -12.87 0.53 13.12
C SER A 236 -13.98 1.54 13.45
N PHE A 237 -14.29 2.44 12.53
CA PHE A 237 -15.42 3.37 12.67
C PHE A 237 -16.75 2.61 12.62
N ALA A 238 -16.98 1.80 11.58
CA ALA A 238 -18.21 1.08 11.36
C ALA A 238 -18.56 0.13 12.52
N ASN A 239 -17.56 -0.57 13.09
CA ASN A 239 -17.75 -1.48 14.22
C ASN A 239 -18.28 -0.80 15.51
N LYS A 240 -18.16 0.53 15.59
CA LYS A 240 -18.66 1.32 16.74
C LYS A 240 -20.04 1.92 16.49
N GLN A 241 -20.61 1.73 15.31
CA GLN A 241 -21.90 2.26 14.93
C GLN A 241 -23.02 1.22 15.11
N ALA A 242 -24.27 1.68 15.03
CA ALA A 242 -25.43 0.80 14.98
C ALA A 242 -25.32 -0.14 13.76
N SER A 243 -25.93 -1.33 13.88
CA SER A 243 -25.83 -2.40 12.87
C SER A 243 -26.10 -1.92 11.45
N ASP A 244 -27.16 -1.18 11.25
CA ASP A 244 -27.62 -0.74 9.93
C ASP A 244 -26.59 0.18 9.24
N ILE A 245 -26.02 1.13 9.97
CA ILE A 245 -24.96 2.04 9.47
C ILE A 245 -23.70 1.23 9.20
N SER A 246 -23.32 0.37 10.14
CA SER A 246 -22.14 -0.49 10.03
C SER A 246 -22.18 -1.34 8.78
N GLU A 247 -23.26 -2.04 8.55
CA GLU A 247 -23.42 -2.94 7.40
C GLU A 247 -23.34 -2.21 6.07
N VAL A 248 -24.03 -1.07 5.95
CA VAL A 248 -24.07 -0.30 4.71
C VAL A 248 -22.69 0.28 4.37
N ILE A 249 -21.96 0.79 5.37
CA ILE A 249 -20.59 1.31 5.16
C ILE A 249 -19.64 0.19 4.77
N LYS A 250 -19.66 -0.93 5.49
CA LYS A 250 -18.79 -2.08 5.19
C LYS A 250 -19.10 -2.69 3.83
N LYS A 251 -20.39 -2.83 3.47
CA LYS A 251 -20.80 -3.34 2.17
C LYS A 251 -20.28 -2.46 1.04
N ASN A 252 -20.43 -1.15 1.15
CA ASN A 252 -19.90 -0.21 0.15
C ASN A 252 -18.37 -0.31 0.03
N THR A 253 -17.67 -0.39 1.17
CA THR A 253 -16.21 -0.54 1.18
C THR A 253 -15.78 -1.86 0.54
N PHE A 254 -16.48 -2.94 0.83
CA PHE A 254 -16.22 -4.25 0.22
C PHE A 254 -16.44 -4.24 -1.30
N ASP A 255 -17.53 -3.64 -1.78
CA ASP A 255 -17.85 -3.60 -3.21
C ASP A 255 -16.79 -2.82 -4.00
N GLU A 256 -16.37 -1.65 -3.49
CA GLU A 256 -15.30 -0.85 -4.11
C GLU A 256 -13.95 -1.56 -4.07
N LEU A 257 -13.60 -2.18 -2.93
CA LEU A 257 -12.39 -2.98 -2.79
C LEU A 257 -12.36 -4.15 -3.77
N LEU A 258 -13.45 -4.91 -3.86
CA LEU A 258 -13.57 -6.05 -4.78
C LEU A 258 -13.44 -5.63 -6.24
N MET A 259 -14.11 -4.54 -6.62
CA MET A 259 -14.01 -3.98 -7.97
C MET A 259 -12.57 -3.55 -8.29
N CYS A 260 -11.91 -2.92 -7.34
CA CYS A 260 -10.53 -2.51 -7.46
C CYS A 260 -9.59 -3.72 -7.60
N MET A 261 -9.71 -4.74 -6.75
CA MET A 261 -8.90 -5.96 -6.81
C MET A 261 -9.08 -6.71 -8.13
N LYS A 262 -10.31 -6.81 -8.66
CA LYS A 262 -10.59 -7.40 -9.99
C LYS A 262 -9.87 -6.68 -11.13
N SER A 263 -9.54 -5.40 -10.97
CA SER A 263 -8.81 -4.63 -11.98
C SER A 263 -7.30 -4.71 -11.86
N MET A 264 -6.77 -5.35 -10.81
CA MET A 264 -5.32 -5.41 -10.53
C MET A 264 -4.55 -6.43 -11.38
N GLY A 265 -5.22 -7.41 -11.96
CA GLY A 265 -4.58 -8.58 -12.54
C GLY A 265 -4.54 -9.75 -11.57
N ASN A 266 -3.56 -10.64 -11.74
CA ASN A 266 -3.45 -11.86 -10.94
C ASN A 266 -2.45 -11.72 -9.78
N ILE A 267 -2.49 -12.71 -8.86
CA ILE A 267 -1.65 -12.71 -7.65
C ILE A 267 -0.15 -12.88 -7.96
N HIS A 268 0.21 -13.45 -9.10
CA HIS A 268 1.62 -13.60 -9.52
C HIS A 268 2.20 -12.26 -9.99
N GLU A 269 1.38 -11.40 -10.58
CA GLU A 269 1.81 -10.07 -11.04
C GLU A 269 1.91 -9.05 -9.90
N ARG A 270 1.01 -9.18 -8.89
CA ARG A 270 0.89 -8.23 -7.78
C ARG A 270 0.73 -8.93 -6.42
N PRO A 271 1.71 -9.76 -6.02
CA PRO A 271 1.59 -10.59 -4.83
C PRO A 271 1.49 -9.75 -3.54
N VAL A 272 2.23 -8.66 -3.44
CA VAL A 272 2.26 -7.81 -2.24
C VAL A 272 0.94 -7.06 -2.07
N GLU A 273 0.46 -6.44 -3.14
CA GLU A 273 -0.76 -5.65 -3.13
C GLU A 273 -1.97 -6.53 -2.79
N LEU A 274 -2.18 -7.61 -3.55
CA LEU A 274 -3.31 -8.51 -3.34
C LEU A 274 -3.27 -9.18 -1.97
N SER A 275 -2.10 -9.64 -1.50
CA SER A 275 -1.96 -10.25 -0.17
C SER A 275 -2.37 -9.29 0.95
N ASN A 276 -1.97 -8.01 0.90
CA ASN A 276 -2.38 -7.02 1.90
C ASN A 276 -3.89 -6.75 1.85
N LEU A 277 -4.46 -6.64 0.65
CA LEU A 277 -5.89 -6.37 0.49
C LEU A 277 -6.76 -7.55 0.92
N LEU A 278 -6.30 -8.81 0.75
CA LEU A 278 -7.00 -9.99 1.27
C LEU A 278 -7.12 -9.96 2.80
N ILE A 279 -6.05 -9.55 3.48
CA ILE A 279 -6.08 -9.40 4.95
C ILE A 279 -7.10 -8.32 5.35
N CYS A 280 -7.11 -7.18 4.65
CA CYS A 280 -8.08 -6.13 4.91
C CYS A 280 -9.52 -6.57 4.61
N MET A 281 -9.73 -7.30 3.51
CA MET A 281 -11.04 -7.82 3.11
C MET A 281 -11.61 -8.75 4.18
N LYS A 282 -10.81 -9.67 4.72
CA LYS A 282 -11.23 -10.53 5.85
C LYS A 282 -11.68 -9.72 7.05
N GLY A 283 -10.98 -8.62 7.36
CA GLY A 283 -11.30 -7.75 8.49
C GLY A 283 -12.67 -7.09 8.41
N LEU A 284 -13.28 -6.97 7.22
CA LEU A 284 -14.63 -6.40 7.07
C LEU A 284 -15.73 -7.28 7.64
N GLY A 285 -15.54 -8.60 7.67
CA GLY A 285 -16.46 -9.56 8.27
C GLY A 285 -16.75 -10.80 7.41
N GLU A 286 -17.11 -11.90 8.04
CA GLU A 286 -17.36 -13.18 7.37
C GLU A 286 -18.50 -13.12 6.35
N GLN A 287 -19.48 -12.22 6.52
CA GLN A 287 -20.60 -12.03 5.58
C GLN A 287 -20.15 -11.46 4.22
N TYR A 288 -18.95 -10.90 4.13
CA TYR A 288 -18.37 -10.36 2.88
C TYR A 288 -17.35 -11.31 2.26
N LYS A 289 -17.25 -12.54 2.75
CA LYS A 289 -16.35 -13.54 2.22
C LYS A 289 -16.85 -14.03 0.85
N LEU A 290 -15.95 -14.11 -0.12
CA LEU A 290 -16.24 -14.64 -1.45
C LEU A 290 -16.47 -16.15 -1.37
N ASN A 291 -17.18 -16.72 -2.33
CA ASN A 291 -17.16 -18.15 -2.51
C ASN A 291 -15.84 -18.64 -3.14
N PRO A 292 -15.52 -19.94 -3.09
CA PRO A 292 -14.23 -20.44 -3.60
C PRO A 292 -13.95 -20.16 -5.06
N ASP A 293 -14.95 -20.15 -5.91
CA ASP A 293 -14.78 -19.92 -7.36
C ASP A 293 -14.51 -18.43 -7.61
N GLU A 294 -15.31 -17.54 -7.03
CA GLU A 294 -15.07 -16.08 -7.08
C GLU A 294 -13.69 -15.70 -6.51
N PHE A 295 -13.24 -16.42 -5.48
CA PHE A 295 -11.93 -16.18 -4.89
C PHE A 295 -10.79 -16.60 -5.82
N LYS A 296 -10.92 -17.75 -6.51
CA LYS A 296 -9.96 -18.18 -7.55
C LYS A 296 -9.91 -17.17 -8.70
N ASP A 297 -11.08 -16.77 -9.18
CA ASP A 297 -11.20 -15.77 -10.25
C ASP A 297 -10.53 -14.44 -9.86
N LEU A 298 -10.74 -13.99 -8.63
CA LEU A 298 -10.13 -12.76 -8.11
C LEU A 298 -8.59 -12.84 -8.10
N LEU A 299 -8.04 -14.01 -7.80
CA LEU A 299 -6.59 -14.23 -7.77
C LEU A 299 -6.01 -14.56 -9.14
N GLY A 300 -6.84 -14.72 -10.16
CA GLY A 300 -6.44 -15.12 -11.52
C GLY A 300 -5.90 -16.55 -11.58
N ILE A 301 -6.36 -17.43 -10.68
CA ILE A 301 -5.97 -18.83 -10.64
C ILE A 301 -6.99 -19.64 -11.46
N SER A 302 -6.60 -20.08 -12.65
CA SER A 302 -7.48 -20.89 -13.50
C SER A 302 -7.73 -22.28 -12.92
N GLU A 303 -8.83 -22.95 -13.36
CA GLU A 303 -9.19 -24.30 -12.89
C GLU A 303 -8.07 -25.33 -13.11
N ASN A 304 -7.20 -25.11 -14.10
CA ASN A 304 -6.09 -25.98 -14.47
C ASN A 304 -4.73 -25.54 -13.93
N GLU A 305 -4.64 -24.34 -13.36
CA GLU A 305 -3.43 -23.85 -12.75
C GLU A 305 -3.42 -24.21 -11.27
N CYS A 306 -2.44 -25.01 -10.91
CA CYS A 306 -2.18 -25.34 -9.52
C CYS A 306 -1.53 -24.15 -8.81
N PHE A 307 -1.71 -24.06 -7.51
CA PHE A 307 -1.09 -23.04 -6.64
C PHE A 307 0.45 -23.13 -6.54
N TYR A 308 1.12 -23.76 -7.52
CA TYR A 308 2.53 -24.17 -7.42
C TYR A 308 3.54 -23.03 -7.44
N ASP A 309 3.22 -21.91 -8.07
CA ASP A 309 4.15 -20.78 -8.21
C ASP A 309 3.85 -19.61 -7.27
N LEU A 310 3.10 -19.87 -6.20
CA LEU A 310 2.76 -18.85 -5.23
C LEU A 310 3.91 -18.59 -4.26
N GLU A 311 4.17 -17.33 -4.00
CA GLU A 311 5.13 -16.87 -3.00
C GLU A 311 4.63 -17.14 -1.57
N TYR A 312 5.54 -17.21 -0.62
CA TYR A 312 5.28 -17.46 0.80
C TYR A 312 4.17 -16.59 1.38
N PHE A 313 4.25 -15.27 1.20
CA PHE A 313 3.26 -14.35 1.76
C PHE A 313 1.87 -14.50 1.12
N SER A 314 1.81 -14.83 -0.16
CA SER A 314 0.56 -15.09 -0.86
C SER A 314 -0.15 -16.31 -0.29
N ILE A 315 0.58 -17.41 -0.07
CA ILE A 315 0.05 -18.64 0.56
C ILE A 315 -0.48 -18.34 1.97
N CYS A 316 0.31 -17.62 2.79
CA CYS A 316 -0.10 -17.26 4.15
C CYS A 316 -1.36 -16.37 4.15
N SER A 317 -1.41 -15.35 3.29
CA SER A 317 -2.54 -14.43 3.19
C SER A 317 -3.81 -15.13 2.71
N MET A 318 -3.68 -16.05 1.76
CA MET A 318 -4.79 -16.88 1.29
C MET A 318 -5.33 -17.77 2.39
N LEU A 319 -4.47 -18.52 3.10
CA LEU A 319 -4.89 -19.36 4.24
C LEU A 319 -5.50 -18.52 5.35
N HIS A 320 -4.97 -17.32 5.61
CA HIS A 320 -5.57 -16.39 6.56
C HIS A 320 -6.98 -15.97 6.13
N TYR A 321 -7.16 -15.58 4.85
CA TYR A 321 -8.47 -15.20 4.31
C TYR A 321 -9.48 -16.35 4.39
N ILE A 322 -9.10 -17.54 3.94
CA ILE A 322 -9.93 -18.75 3.96
C ILE A 322 -10.37 -19.10 5.39
N GLY A 323 -9.47 -19.03 6.37
CA GLY A 323 -9.77 -19.36 7.76
C GLY A 323 -10.24 -20.81 7.93
N ASP A 324 -11.22 -21.06 8.80
CA ASP A 324 -11.77 -22.40 9.06
C ASP A 324 -12.99 -22.77 8.21
N ASP A 325 -13.27 -21.99 7.16
CA ASP A 325 -14.43 -22.20 6.33
C ASP A 325 -14.39 -23.55 5.58
N VAL A 326 -15.45 -24.32 5.74
CA VAL A 326 -15.58 -25.66 5.14
C VAL A 326 -15.76 -25.63 3.62
N LEU A 327 -16.27 -24.53 3.07
CA LEU A 327 -16.43 -24.39 1.63
C LEU A 327 -15.07 -24.40 0.90
N TYR A 328 -14.00 -24.05 1.59
CA TYR A 328 -12.65 -23.99 1.06
C TYR A 328 -11.80 -25.24 1.29
N LEU A 329 -12.38 -26.36 1.77
CA LEU A 329 -11.62 -27.58 2.08
C LEU A 329 -10.80 -28.07 0.88
N LYS A 330 -11.41 -28.13 -0.30
CA LYS A 330 -10.70 -28.55 -1.52
C LYS A 330 -9.54 -27.63 -1.84
N MET A 331 -9.75 -26.32 -1.75
CA MET A 331 -8.70 -25.34 -2.00
C MET A 331 -7.55 -25.44 -0.99
N LYS A 332 -7.85 -25.72 0.29
CA LYS A 332 -6.80 -25.99 1.29
C LYS A 332 -5.98 -27.22 0.93
N GLU A 333 -6.62 -28.29 0.43
CA GLU A 333 -5.92 -29.49 -0.05
C GLU A 333 -5.01 -29.14 -1.24
N ASP A 334 -5.49 -28.37 -2.20
CA ASP A 334 -4.70 -27.90 -3.35
C ASP A 334 -3.49 -27.04 -2.91
N ILE A 335 -3.68 -26.13 -1.97
CA ILE A 335 -2.59 -25.32 -1.37
C ILE A 335 -1.57 -26.22 -0.66
N VAL A 336 -2.01 -27.24 0.08
CA VAL A 336 -1.12 -28.20 0.74
C VAL A 336 -0.29 -28.99 -0.29
N LEU A 337 -0.88 -29.38 -1.42
CA LEU A 337 -0.17 -30.03 -2.52
C LEU A 337 0.90 -29.09 -3.14
N ALA A 338 0.56 -27.82 -3.30
CA ALA A 338 1.51 -26.83 -3.78
C ALA A 338 2.70 -26.65 -2.81
N ILE A 339 2.42 -26.56 -1.50
CA ILE A 339 3.47 -26.47 -0.47
C ILE A 339 4.35 -27.72 -0.50
N GLN A 340 3.78 -28.91 -0.66
CA GLN A 340 4.56 -30.14 -0.81
C GLN A 340 5.49 -30.09 -2.02
N SER A 341 5.00 -29.60 -3.15
CA SER A 341 5.80 -29.46 -4.38
C SER A 341 6.96 -28.47 -4.17
N LEU A 342 6.71 -27.31 -3.55
CA LEU A 342 7.74 -26.34 -3.21
C LEU A 342 8.83 -26.96 -2.32
N ILE A 343 8.44 -27.69 -1.30
CA ILE A 343 9.36 -28.38 -0.37
C ILE A 343 10.15 -29.48 -1.10
N SER A 344 9.49 -30.32 -1.89
CA SER A 344 10.13 -31.45 -2.60
C SER A 344 11.06 -31.02 -3.72
N GLY A 345 10.78 -29.87 -4.34
CA GLY A 345 11.56 -29.32 -5.47
C GLY A 345 12.91 -28.72 -5.04
N ARG A 346 13.20 -28.61 -3.73
CA ARG A 346 14.42 -28.01 -3.20
C ARG A 346 15.41 -29.08 -2.72
N ASN A 347 16.67 -28.98 -3.14
CA ASN A 347 17.72 -29.90 -2.72
C ASN A 347 18.11 -29.72 -1.24
N ASP A 348 17.94 -28.54 -0.69
CA ASP A 348 18.21 -28.22 0.71
C ASP A 348 17.36 -27.02 1.13
N ILE A 349 16.24 -27.29 1.79
CA ILE A 349 15.28 -26.26 2.22
C ILE A 349 15.92 -25.26 3.19
N LYS A 350 16.90 -25.69 4.00
CA LYS A 350 17.57 -24.80 4.96
C LYS A 350 18.38 -23.70 4.29
N LYS A 351 18.70 -23.85 3.01
CA LYS A 351 19.37 -22.83 2.20
C LYS A 351 18.38 -21.90 1.47
N ASP A 352 17.14 -22.31 1.36
CA ASP A 352 16.06 -21.49 0.82
C ASP A 352 15.24 -20.92 1.97
N THR A 353 15.58 -19.71 2.37
CA THR A 353 14.97 -19.04 3.52
C THR A 353 13.45 -18.93 3.39
N GLU A 354 12.93 -18.63 2.21
CA GLU A 354 11.51 -18.44 1.99
C GLU A 354 10.73 -19.74 2.18
N THR A 355 11.18 -20.83 1.56
CA THR A 355 10.54 -22.15 1.71
C THR A 355 10.65 -22.67 3.14
N PHE A 356 11.75 -22.37 3.84
CA PHE A 356 11.89 -22.75 5.24
C PHE A 356 10.97 -21.97 6.18
N MET A 357 10.81 -20.67 5.94
CA MET A 357 9.85 -19.83 6.65
C MET A 357 8.41 -20.32 6.42
N LEU A 358 8.07 -20.62 5.16
CA LEU A 358 6.76 -21.18 4.81
C LEU A 358 6.50 -22.48 5.58
N PHE A 359 7.46 -23.42 5.60
CA PHE A 359 7.33 -24.67 6.35
C PHE A 359 7.02 -24.42 7.83
N LEU A 360 7.79 -23.54 8.48
CA LEU A 360 7.62 -23.25 9.91
C LEU A 360 6.26 -22.60 10.20
N ASP A 361 5.83 -21.63 9.40
CA ASP A 361 4.53 -20.97 9.60
C ASP A 361 3.35 -21.91 9.27
N MET A 362 3.53 -22.88 8.37
CA MET A 362 2.50 -23.91 8.16
C MET A 362 2.31 -24.81 9.39
N MET A 363 3.38 -25.07 10.17
CA MET A 363 3.26 -25.84 11.41
C MET A 363 2.46 -25.09 12.48
N THR A 364 2.57 -23.76 12.51
CA THR A 364 1.84 -22.90 13.47
C THR A 364 0.46 -22.45 12.96
N CYS A 365 0.17 -22.58 11.66
CA CYS A 365 -1.10 -22.16 11.06
C CYS A 365 -2.32 -22.79 11.74
N PRO A 366 -3.25 -22.01 12.32
CA PRO A 366 -4.43 -22.57 13.00
C PRO A 366 -5.45 -23.17 12.03
N TYR A 367 -5.44 -22.75 10.77
CA TYR A 367 -6.42 -23.09 9.75
C TYR A 367 -6.10 -24.39 8.99
N LEU A 368 -4.95 -25.00 9.26
CA LEU A 368 -4.56 -26.29 8.73
C LEU A 368 -4.86 -27.41 9.75
N THR A 369 -5.49 -28.49 9.27
CA THR A 369 -5.76 -29.66 10.11
C THR A 369 -4.45 -30.39 10.47
N VAL A 370 -4.47 -31.17 11.54
CA VAL A 370 -3.32 -32.03 11.92
C VAL A 370 -2.92 -32.96 10.76
N LYS A 371 -3.88 -33.43 9.95
CA LYS A 371 -3.60 -34.23 8.76
C LYS A 371 -2.77 -33.47 7.74
N HIS A 372 -3.12 -32.22 7.45
CA HIS A 372 -2.36 -31.35 6.54
C HIS A 372 -0.95 -31.10 7.06
N LYS A 373 -0.80 -30.75 8.32
CA LYS A 373 0.51 -30.52 8.96
C LYS A 373 1.40 -31.76 8.92
N ARG A 374 0.84 -32.95 9.20
CA ARG A 374 1.58 -34.22 9.07
C ARG A 374 2.09 -34.46 7.66
N ILE A 375 1.30 -34.15 6.63
CA ILE A 375 1.69 -34.29 5.24
C ILE A 375 2.88 -33.39 4.94
N ILE A 376 2.79 -32.10 5.26
CA ILE A 376 3.85 -31.09 5.03
C ILE A 376 5.13 -31.48 5.80
N TYR A 377 5.00 -31.87 7.06
CA TYR A 377 6.14 -32.27 7.90
C TYR A 377 6.87 -33.50 7.34
N ARG A 378 6.13 -34.52 6.89
CA ARG A 378 6.74 -35.71 6.25
C ARG A 378 7.51 -35.33 5.01
N THR A 379 6.91 -34.51 4.13
CA THR A 379 7.58 -34.02 2.93
C THR A 379 8.89 -33.30 3.27
N TYR A 380 8.87 -32.45 4.30
CA TYR A 380 10.07 -31.75 4.78
C TYR A 380 11.17 -32.70 5.26
N VAL A 381 10.81 -33.68 6.07
CA VAL A 381 11.81 -34.63 6.61
C VAL A 381 12.34 -35.56 5.51
N GLU A 382 11.47 -36.05 4.61
CA GLU A 382 11.89 -36.87 3.47
C GLU A 382 12.87 -36.13 2.56
N ALA A 383 12.59 -34.86 2.23
CA ALA A 383 13.45 -34.04 1.41
C ALA A 383 14.82 -33.74 2.07
N ASN A 384 14.87 -33.58 3.39
CA ASN A 384 16.11 -33.19 4.08
C ASN A 384 16.94 -34.34 4.62
N THR A 385 16.33 -35.47 4.96
CA THR A 385 17.03 -36.59 5.65
C THR A 385 16.99 -37.89 4.86
N GLY A 386 16.17 -37.98 3.82
CA GLY A 386 15.91 -39.21 3.09
C GLY A 386 15.14 -40.28 3.89
N GLN A 387 14.76 -39.97 5.12
CA GLN A 387 14.02 -40.91 5.97
C GLN A 387 12.52 -40.90 5.61
N LYS A 388 11.97 -42.08 5.32
CA LYS A 388 10.56 -42.20 4.89
C LYS A 388 9.59 -42.65 5.99
N ARG A 389 10.07 -43.03 7.18
CA ARG A 389 9.21 -43.63 8.21
C ARG A 389 9.33 -42.86 9.53
N PHE A 390 8.28 -42.10 9.82
CA PHE A 390 8.00 -41.47 11.12
C PHE A 390 6.64 -41.88 11.59
N THR A 391 6.51 -42.21 12.90
CA THR A 391 5.20 -42.43 13.50
C THR A 391 4.46 -41.11 13.64
N ASN A 392 3.12 -41.16 13.57
CA ASN A 392 2.31 -39.96 13.77
C ASN A 392 2.59 -39.31 15.14
N ALA A 393 2.85 -40.12 16.19
CA ALA A 393 3.14 -39.58 17.52
C ALA A 393 4.37 -38.72 17.60
N VAL A 394 5.45 -39.07 16.86
CA VAL A 394 6.67 -38.24 16.78
C VAL A 394 6.39 -36.94 16.05
N ILE A 395 5.67 -37.02 14.92
CA ILE A 395 5.31 -35.84 14.14
C ILE A 395 4.43 -34.89 14.96
N ASP A 396 3.45 -35.41 15.65
CA ASP A 396 2.54 -34.59 16.47
C ASP A 396 3.27 -33.91 17.63
N SER A 397 4.23 -34.59 18.26
CA SER A 397 5.07 -33.99 19.31
C SER A 397 5.89 -32.83 18.79
N GLU A 398 6.46 -32.94 17.58
CA GLU A 398 7.20 -31.86 16.96
C GLU A 398 6.30 -30.68 16.55
N ILE A 399 5.13 -30.97 15.97
CA ILE A 399 4.13 -29.93 15.63
C ILE A 399 3.68 -29.19 16.89
N ASP A 400 3.41 -29.92 17.99
CA ASP A 400 2.98 -29.31 19.25
C ASP A 400 4.09 -28.46 19.88
N SER A 401 5.35 -28.81 19.70
CA SER A 401 6.49 -28.00 20.18
C SER A 401 6.56 -26.63 19.47
N LEU A 402 6.10 -26.54 18.23
CA LEU A 402 6.10 -25.31 17.43
C LEU A 402 4.84 -24.48 17.57
N LYS A 403 3.72 -25.09 18.00
CA LYS A 403 2.35 -24.54 17.93
C LYS A 403 2.14 -23.17 18.59
N ASN A 404 2.90 -22.85 19.64
CA ASN A 404 2.77 -21.59 20.38
C ASN A 404 3.78 -20.52 19.96
N ASN A 405 4.58 -20.78 18.94
CA ASN A 405 5.57 -19.85 18.47
C ASN A 405 4.99 -19.03 17.32
N VAL A 406 5.00 -17.70 17.45
CA VAL A 406 4.85 -16.80 16.31
C VAL A 406 6.22 -16.76 15.64
N ILE A 407 6.32 -17.36 14.44
CA ILE A 407 7.61 -17.44 13.76
C ILE A 407 7.80 -16.21 12.88
N PHE A 408 7.08 -16.09 11.78
CA PHE A 408 7.15 -14.94 10.89
C PHE A 408 5.78 -14.36 10.57
N PHE A 409 4.79 -15.20 10.26
CA PHE A 409 3.43 -14.79 10.00
C PHE A 409 2.60 -14.84 11.28
N ASN A 410 2.01 -13.72 11.66
CA ASN A 410 1.13 -13.67 12.81
C ASN A 410 -0.30 -14.10 12.43
N TRP A 411 -0.66 -15.32 12.81
CA TRP A 411 -1.98 -15.90 12.54
C TRP A 411 -3.09 -15.35 13.45
N SER A 412 -2.75 -14.77 14.60
CA SER A 412 -3.74 -14.15 15.47
C SER A 412 -4.22 -12.85 14.82
N GLY A 413 -5.51 -12.73 14.56
CA GLY A 413 -6.14 -11.54 14.00
C GLY A 413 -6.03 -10.28 14.86
N ASP A 414 -5.49 -10.40 16.07
CA ASP A 414 -5.26 -9.33 17.04
C ASP A 414 -3.92 -8.60 16.84
N ALA A 415 -3.16 -8.93 15.80
CA ALA A 415 -2.03 -8.10 15.44
C ALA A 415 -2.55 -6.70 15.14
N ASP A 416 -2.01 -5.73 15.87
CA ASP A 416 -2.28 -4.31 15.65
C ASP A 416 -1.75 -3.89 14.27
N LEU A 417 -2.48 -4.34 13.23
CA LEU A 417 -2.15 -4.08 11.83
C LEU A 417 -2.12 -2.58 11.56
N GLU A 418 -3.00 -1.82 12.24
CA GLU A 418 -3.04 -0.36 12.19
C GLU A 418 -1.70 0.22 12.68
N HIS A 419 -1.20 -0.25 13.82
CA HIS A 419 0.08 0.19 14.37
C HIS A 419 1.28 -0.20 13.47
N VAL A 420 1.26 -1.41 12.90
CA VAL A 420 2.31 -1.86 11.97
C VAL A 420 2.34 -1.02 10.70
N LEU A 421 1.18 -0.71 10.13
CA LEU A 421 1.06 0.13 8.93
C LEU A 421 1.47 1.58 9.23
N TYR A 422 1.10 2.11 10.39
CA TYR A 422 1.52 3.44 10.82
C TYR A 422 3.04 3.53 10.99
N LYS A 423 3.68 2.53 11.59
CA LYS A 423 5.14 2.46 11.70
C LYS A 423 5.85 2.39 10.35
N LYS A 424 5.24 1.76 9.34
CA LYS A 424 5.80 1.70 7.98
C LYS A 424 5.72 3.06 7.29
N GLU A 425 4.67 3.83 7.52
CA GLU A 425 4.53 5.20 6.99
C GLU A 425 5.61 6.13 7.53
N LEU A 426 5.91 6.04 8.84
CA LEU A 426 6.96 6.84 9.50
C LEU A 426 8.39 6.44 9.11
N ARG A 427 8.59 5.30 8.48
CA ARG A 427 9.92 4.79 8.07
C ARG A 427 10.27 5.06 6.61
N THR A 428 9.48 5.82 5.89
CA THR A 428 9.91 6.30 4.58
C THR A 428 11.06 7.27 4.78
N ALA A 429 12.21 6.97 4.16
CA ALA A 429 13.50 7.68 4.35
C ALA A 429 13.49 9.15 3.91
N TYR A 430 12.33 9.76 3.77
CA TYR A 430 12.11 11.09 3.24
C TYR A 430 11.20 11.97 4.11
N GLU A 431 10.96 11.56 5.35
CA GLU A 431 10.35 12.40 6.39
C GLU A 431 11.33 12.68 7.52
#